data_5ad4f37d7fe10fc95ec6ec7f28ce90e1
#
_entry.id   5ad4f37d7fe10fc95ec6ec7f28ce90e1
#
_cell.length_a   1.000
_cell.length_b   1.000
_cell.length_c   1.000
_cell.angle_alpha   90.00
_cell.angle_beta   90.00
_cell.angle_gamma   90.00
#
_symmetry.space_group_name_H-M   'P 1'
#
loop_
_entity.id
_entity.type
_entity.pdbx_description
1 polymer ?
#
loop_
_entity_poly.entity_id
_entity_poly.type
_entity_poly.pdbx_seq_one_letter_code
_entity_poly.pdbx_strand_id
1 'polypeptide(L)' 'MKISKKYLTIKEVAKILGVTPLTLRNWDKKGKLKAYRNPINNYRVYKPEEIELFLRKIESRREPGEKIFLG' A
#
# COMPACT_ATOMS: atom_id res chain seq x y z
N MET A 1 -10.02 2.63 9.48
CA MET A 1 -9.83 1.18 9.64
C MET A 1 -8.68 0.90 10.60
N LYS A 2 -8.89 0.01 11.52
CA LYS A 2 -7.88 -0.31 12.50
C LYS A 2 -7.13 -1.56 12.08
N ILE A 3 -5.82 -1.44 11.91
CA ILE A 3 -4.96 -2.56 11.51
C ILE A 3 -4.18 -3.02 12.74
N SER A 4 -4.42 -4.25 13.15
CA SER A 4 -3.82 -4.79 14.37
C SER A 4 -2.57 -5.64 14.14
N LYS A 5 -2.25 -5.96 12.90
CA LYS A 5 -1.07 -6.75 12.59
C LYS A 5 0.18 -5.88 12.61
N LYS A 6 1.31 -6.51 13.01
CA LYS A 6 2.59 -5.82 13.03
C LYS A 6 3.09 -5.49 11.62
N TYR A 7 2.88 -6.41 10.69
CA TYR A 7 3.24 -6.23 9.28
C TYR A 7 2.13 -6.79 8.41
N LEU A 8 2.00 -6.23 7.22
CA LEU A 8 1.02 -6.66 6.23
C LEU A 8 1.73 -7.28 5.04
N THR A 9 1.14 -8.33 4.49
CA THR A 9 1.66 -8.92 3.25
C THR A 9 1.20 -8.09 2.06
N ILE A 10 1.85 -8.29 0.91
CA ILE A 10 1.46 -7.60 -0.32
C ILE A 10 0.02 -7.91 -0.70
N LYS A 11 -0.45 -9.14 -0.46
CA LYS A 11 -1.84 -9.51 -0.75
C LYS A 11 -2.81 -8.74 0.13
N GLU A 12 -2.48 -8.59 1.41
CA GLU A 12 -3.32 -7.86 2.34
C GLU A 12 -3.40 -6.38 1.96
N VAL A 13 -2.27 -5.79 1.63
CA VAL A 13 -2.23 -4.38 1.22
C VAL A 13 -3.00 -4.18 -0.08
N ALA A 14 -2.87 -5.11 -1.03
CA ALA A 14 -3.61 -5.05 -2.28
C ALA A 14 -5.12 -4.99 -2.02
N LYS A 15 -5.61 -5.80 -1.10
CA LYS A 15 -7.04 -5.77 -0.72
C LYS A 15 -7.42 -4.46 -0.05
N ILE A 16 -6.60 -3.97 0.85
CA ILE A 16 -6.88 -2.73 1.58
C ILE A 16 -6.98 -1.55 0.61
N LEU A 17 -6.03 -1.47 -0.32
CA LEU A 17 -5.97 -0.36 -1.27
C LEU A 17 -6.84 -0.56 -2.51
N GLY A 18 -7.36 -1.76 -2.71
CA GLY A 18 -8.18 -2.04 -3.89
C GLY A 18 -7.37 -2.10 -5.18
N VAL A 19 -6.14 -2.58 -5.11
CA VAL A 19 -5.27 -2.71 -6.28
C VAL A 19 -4.74 -4.13 -6.37
N THR A 20 -3.98 -4.42 -7.43
CA THR A 20 -3.37 -5.72 -7.59
C THR A 20 -1.98 -5.76 -6.96
N PRO A 21 -1.48 -6.95 -6.61
CA PRO A 21 -0.10 -7.07 -6.15
C PRO A 21 0.93 -6.57 -7.17
N LEU A 22 0.64 -6.72 -8.45
CA LEU A 22 1.53 -6.22 -9.49
C LEU A 22 1.66 -4.70 -9.41
N THR A 23 0.54 -4.01 -9.20
CA THR A 23 0.54 -2.57 -9.02
C THR A 23 1.43 -2.17 -7.85
N LEU A 24 1.35 -2.89 -6.74
CA LEU A 24 2.17 -2.60 -5.57
C LEU A 24 3.65 -2.83 -5.84
N ARG A 25 3.99 -3.85 -6.61
CA ARG A 25 5.39 -4.07 -7.01
C ARG A 25 5.91 -2.93 -7.85
N ASN A 26 5.09 -2.43 -8.76
CA ASN A 26 5.45 -1.29 -9.59
C ASN A 26 5.64 -0.03 -8.74
N TRP A 27 4.77 0.20 -7.77
CA TRP A 27 4.88 1.34 -6.87
C TRP A 27 6.14 1.25 -6.01
N ASP A 28 6.52 0.06 -5.59
CA ASP A 28 7.75 -0.16 -4.85
C ASP A 28 8.96 0.24 -5.70
N LYS A 29 8.99 -0.19 -6.95
CA LYS A 29 10.07 0.17 -7.88
C LYS A 29 10.14 1.66 -8.14
N LYS A 30 9.00 2.32 -8.24
CA LYS A 30 8.93 3.76 -8.50
C LYS A 30 9.09 4.61 -7.24
N GLY A 31 9.13 4.00 -6.09
CA GLY A 31 9.25 4.71 -4.83
C GLY A 31 7.97 5.36 -4.34
N LYS A 32 6.82 5.06 -4.95
CA LYS A 32 5.54 5.60 -4.50
C LYS A 32 5.11 5.02 -3.17
N LEU A 33 5.29 3.72 -3.00
CA LEU A 33 4.96 3.02 -1.76
C LEU A 33 5.95 1.88 -1.61
N LYS A 34 7.01 2.14 -0.84
CA LYS A 34 8.08 1.18 -0.68
C LYS A 34 7.68 0.06 0.25
N ALA A 35 8.04 -1.15 -0.14
CA ALA A 35 7.89 -2.33 0.71
C ALA A 35 9.18 -2.57 1.47
N TYR A 36 9.04 -3.29 2.58
CA TYR A 36 10.19 -3.79 3.32
C TYR A 36 10.35 -5.26 3.00
N ARG A 37 11.53 -5.81 3.25
CA ARG A 37 11.78 -7.23 3.05
C ARG A 37 11.84 -7.94 4.39
N ASN A 38 11.08 -9.02 4.50
CA ASN A 38 11.17 -9.86 5.68
C ASN A 38 12.51 -10.58 5.65
N PRO A 39 13.38 -10.40 6.67
CA PRO A 39 14.71 -11.01 6.62
C PRO A 39 14.70 -12.54 6.68
N ILE A 40 13.60 -13.13 7.11
CA ILE A 40 13.49 -14.59 7.21
C ILE A 40 13.22 -15.22 5.85
N ASN A 41 12.29 -14.68 5.08
CA ASN A 41 11.85 -15.29 3.81
C ASN A 41 11.98 -14.35 2.61
N ASN A 42 12.45 -13.15 2.83
CA ASN A 42 12.65 -12.14 1.78
C ASN A 42 11.36 -11.72 1.05
N TYR A 43 10.21 -11.97 1.65
CA TYR A 43 8.95 -11.53 1.08
C TYR A 43 8.71 -10.05 1.38
N ARG A 44 7.97 -9.39 0.50
CA ARG A 44 7.58 -8.00 0.72
C ARG A 44 6.58 -7.91 1.85
N VAL A 45 6.84 -6.98 2.77
CA VAL A 45 5.93 -6.68 3.86
C VAL A 45 5.78 -5.17 3.97
N TYR A 46 4.69 -4.72 4.58
CA TYR A 46 4.38 -3.30 4.71
C TYR A 46 4.04 -2.99 6.15
N LYS A 47 4.41 -1.80 6.59
CA LYS A 47 4.05 -1.33 7.93
C LYS A 47 2.63 -0.80 7.91
N PRO A 48 1.76 -1.26 8.82
CA PRO A 48 0.36 -0.81 8.85
C PRO A 48 0.21 0.70 8.92
N GLU A 49 1.02 1.37 9.72
CA GLU A 49 0.92 2.82 9.87
C GLU A 49 1.25 3.55 8.57
N GLU A 50 2.14 3.01 7.76
CA GLU A 50 2.47 3.61 6.47
C GLU A 50 1.34 3.43 5.47
N ILE A 51 0.65 2.29 5.52
CA ILE A 51 -0.49 2.05 4.67
C ILE A 51 -1.64 2.98 5.05
N GLU A 52 -1.86 3.20 6.34
CA GLU A 52 -2.89 4.13 6.79
C GLU A 52 -2.60 5.56 6.33
N LEU A 53 -1.34 5.97 6.41
CA LEU A 53 -0.94 7.29 5.93
C LEU A 53 -1.13 7.43 4.42
N PHE A 54 -0.81 6.38 3.68
CA PHE A 54 -0.97 6.37 2.23
C PHE A 54 -2.46 6.49 1.86
N LEU A 55 -3.31 5.77 2.57
CA LEU A 55 -4.76 5.88 2.36
C LEU A 55 -5.25 7.29 2.62
N ARG A 56 -4.79 7.92 3.67
CA ARG A 56 -5.18 9.30 4.00
C ARG A 56 -4.75 10.27 2.91
N LYS A 57 -3.57 10.08 2.35
CA LYS A 57 -3.09 10.91 1.24
C LYS A 57 -3.98 10.76 0.02
N ILE A 58 -4.38 9.54 -0.31
CA ILE A 58 -5.28 9.30 -1.42
C ILE A 58 -6.62 9.99 -1.18
N GLU A 59 -7.18 9.81 0.00
CA GLU A 59 -8.49 10.35 0.33
C GLU A 59 -8.49 11.87 0.39
N SER A 60 -7.45 12.46 0.96
CA SER A 60 -7.36 13.91 1.09
C SER A 60 -7.14 14.61 -0.25
N ARG A 61 -6.59 13.92 -1.23
CA ARG A 61 -6.38 14.49 -2.56
C ARG A 61 -7.55 14.28 -3.49
N ARG A 62 -8.55 13.57 -3.04
CA ARG A 62 -9.71 13.26 -3.86
C ARG A 62 -10.65 14.46 -3.89
N GLU A 63 -10.85 15.00 -5.07
CA GLU A 63 -11.76 16.11 -5.29
C GLU A 63 -12.99 15.64 -6.05
N PRO A 64 -14.13 16.33 -5.88
CA PRO A 64 -15.34 15.98 -6.63
C PRO A 64 -15.06 15.99 -8.14
N GLY A 65 -15.44 14.92 -8.81
CA GLY A 65 -15.26 14.80 -10.23
C GLY A 65 -13.90 14.34 -10.71
N GLU A 66 -12.95 14.23 -9.82
CA GLU A 66 -11.62 13.74 -10.19
C GLU A 66 -11.54 12.23 -10.12
N LYS A 67 -10.76 11.67 -11.03
CA LYS A 67 -10.42 10.26 -10.99
C LYS A 67 -9.03 10.07 -10.42
N ILE A 68 -8.89 9.08 -9.58
CA ILE A 68 -7.59 8.73 -9.03
C ILE A 68 -7.00 7.60 -9.86
N PHE A 69 -5.83 7.83 -10.43
CA PHE A 69 -5.12 6.82 -11.19
C PHE A 69 -4.17 6.08 -10.26
N LEU A 70 -4.44 4.80 -10.09
CA LEU A 70 -3.71 3.95 -9.17
C LEU A 70 -2.73 3.03 -9.88
N GLY A 71 -2.01 3.54 -10.78
CA GLY A 71 -1.11 2.63 -11.47
C GLY A 71 -0.06 3.27 -12.33
#